data_27cb23a3b21b588420b50668372c2c0a
#
_entry.id   27cb23a3b21b588420b50668372c2c0a
#
_cell.length_a   1.000
_cell.length_b   1.000
_cell.length_c   1.000
_cell.angle_alpha   90.00
_cell.angle_beta   90.00
_cell.angle_gamma   90.00
#
_symmetry.space_group_name_H-M   'P 1'
#
loop_
_entity.id
_entity.type
_entity.pdbx_description
1 polymer ?
#
loop_
_entity_poly.entity_id
_entity_poly.type
_entity_poly.pdbx_seq_one_letter_code
_entity_poly.pdbx_strand_id
1 'polypeptide(L)'
;MKYTKLGNSDLMVSRICMGCMGFGNPKAGMHSWTLPEDRSREILKYGLDRGINFYDTAMGYQGGTSEEYVGRAMRDFVKREDVILATKFIPRTPGEIAQGISGQQHIQNMIDGSLKRMDIDCIDLYIYHMWDYNTPVEDIMEGLHNVIRQGKARYIGISNCFAWQIAKANEIAKNRGWEQFVSVQGHYNLIFREEEREMGPYCRSENIAMSPYSALASGRLARPLGSTSKRMEEDAFAKGKYDRTAEQDALIIRRVEALANSRGVSMTEISLAWLLTKVAAPVVGATKKHHVDGAVAAVDLELSPEEIAYLEEPYVPHNLVGIMATNR
;
A
#
# COMPACT_ATOMS: atom_id res chain seq x y z
N MET A 1 14.65 13.48 1.89
CA MET A 1 13.39 12.75 2.28
C MET A 1 12.74 13.47 3.44
N LYS A 2 11.42 13.66 3.41
CA LYS A 2 10.62 14.18 4.52
C LYS A 2 9.90 13.02 5.23
N TYR A 3 9.55 13.20 6.50
CA TYR A 3 8.87 12.22 7.33
C TYR A 3 7.57 12.78 7.89
N THR A 4 6.63 11.91 8.24
CA THR A 4 5.35 12.28 8.86
C THR A 4 4.91 11.20 9.84
N LYS A 5 4.06 11.56 10.79
CA LYS A 5 3.38 10.57 11.63
C LYS A 5 2.38 9.75 10.81
N LEU A 6 2.30 8.46 11.10
CA LEU A 6 1.30 7.57 10.50
C LEU A 6 0.02 7.62 11.34
N GLY A 7 -0.87 8.57 11.02
CA GLY A 7 -2.14 8.75 11.74
C GLY A 7 -1.96 8.96 13.25
N ASN A 8 -2.73 8.25 14.04
CA ASN A 8 -2.71 8.31 15.51
C ASN A 8 -1.54 7.55 16.16
N SER A 9 -0.61 6.98 15.37
CA SER A 9 0.53 6.24 15.89
C SER A 9 1.72 7.15 16.25
N ASP A 10 2.76 6.58 16.89
CA ASP A 10 4.05 7.21 17.07
C ASP A 10 5.04 6.91 15.93
N LEU A 11 4.60 6.15 14.91
CA LEU A 11 5.43 5.78 13.78
C LEU A 11 5.77 7.01 12.91
N MET A 12 7.04 7.37 12.86
CA MET A 12 7.58 8.40 11.97
C MET A 12 8.02 7.76 10.66
N VAL A 13 7.17 7.82 9.63
CA VAL A 13 7.38 7.20 8.33
C VAL A 13 7.89 8.20 7.29
N SER A 14 8.74 7.73 6.37
CA SER A 14 9.07 8.49 5.17
C SER A 14 7.81 8.76 4.34
N ARG A 15 7.75 9.95 3.70
CA ARG A 15 6.62 10.36 2.85
C ARG A 15 6.41 9.43 1.63
N ILE A 16 7.33 8.50 1.40
CA ILE A 16 7.21 7.40 0.44
C ILE A 16 7.32 6.08 1.21
N CYS A 17 6.37 5.17 0.97
CA CYS A 17 6.44 3.78 1.40
C CYS A 17 6.94 2.92 0.24
N MET A 18 8.00 2.13 0.45
CA MET A 18 8.49 1.17 -0.55
C MET A 18 7.57 -0.04 -0.62
N GLY A 19 6.81 -0.18 -1.71
CA GLY A 19 5.98 -1.35 -1.96
C GLY A 19 6.79 -2.54 -2.45
N CYS A 20 6.77 -3.64 -1.70
CA CYS A 20 7.60 -4.83 -1.93
C CYS A 20 6.89 -5.94 -2.73
N MET A 21 5.70 -5.71 -3.30
CA MET A 21 5.02 -6.68 -4.16
C MET A 21 5.85 -7.09 -5.40
N GLY A 22 6.75 -6.21 -5.86
CA GLY A 22 7.67 -6.47 -6.96
C GLY A 22 8.88 -7.33 -6.60
N PHE A 23 9.01 -7.77 -5.34
CA PHE A 23 10.11 -8.59 -4.85
C PHE A 23 9.62 -9.99 -4.48
N GLY A 24 10.41 -10.99 -4.78
CA GLY A 24 10.07 -12.39 -4.49
C GLY A 24 10.40 -13.30 -5.66
N ASN A 25 10.36 -14.60 -5.43
CA ASN A 25 10.68 -15.60 -6.43
C ASN A 25 9.67 -15.55 -7.60
N PRO A 26 10.09 -15.22 -8.84
CA PRO A 26 9.18 -15.11 -9.99
C PRO A 26 8.43 -16.40 -10.32
N LYS A 27 8.88 -17.56 -9.78
CA LYS A 27 8.28 -18.89 -10.00
C LYS A 27 7.31 -19.30 -8.89
N ALA A 28 7.23 -18.54 -7.79
CA ALA A 28 6.49 -18.95 -6.59
C ALA A 28 5.12 -18.27 -6.41
N GLY A 29 4.67 -17.41 -7.30
CA GLY A 29 3.44 -16.65 -7.11
C GLY A 29 2.77 -16.18 -8.40
N MET A 30 1.88 -15.19 -8.27
CA MET A 30 1.04 -14.71 -9.38
C MET A 30 1.76 -13.82 -10.40
N HIS A 31 2.96 -13.31 -10.09
CA HIS A 31 3.62 -12.29 -10.89
C HIS A 31 4.97 -12.76 -11.44
N SER A 32 5.06 -12.98 -12.75
CA SER A 32 6.30 -13.36 -13.46
C SER A 32 7.34 -12.24 -13.53
N TRP A 33 6.92 -10.98 -13.33
CA TRP A 33 7.75 -9.78 -13.47
C TRP A 33 8.48 -9.35 -12.18
N THR A 34 8.35 -10.11 -11.09
CA THR A 34 9.03 -9.81 -9.82
C THR A 34 10.53 -10.02 -9.91
N LEU A 35 11.27 -9.36 -9.02
CA LEU A 35 12.72 -9.45 -8.94
C LEU A 35 13.17 -10.59 -8.03
N PRO A 36 14.19 -11.37 -8.42
CA PRO A 36 14.86 -12.33 -7.54
C PRO A 36 15.57 -11.61 -6.39
N GLU A 37 16.06 -12.36 -5.41
CA GLU A 37 16.54 -11.82 -4.14
C GLU A 37 17.69 -10.83 -4.28
N ASP A 38 18.71 -11.16 -5.09
CA ASP A 38 19.88 -10.30 -5.33
C ASP A 38 19.48 -8.90 -5.84
N ARG A 39 18.60 -8.87 -6.83
CA ARG A 39 18.07 -7.63 -7.41
C ARG A 39 17.13 -6.91 -6.45
N SER A 40 16.32 -7.65 -5.70
CA SER A 40 15.45 -7.08 -4.67
C SER A 40 16.25 -6.39 -3.58
N ARG A 41 17.31 -7.04 -3.08
CA ARG A 41 18.22 -6.48 -2.07
C ARG A 41 18.90 -5.19 -2.55
N GLU A 42 19.31 -5.13 -3.82
CA GLU A 42 19.89 -3.92 -4.42
C GLU A 42 18.93 -2.73 -4.34
N ILE A 43 17.65 -2.92 -4.68
CA ILE A 43 16.63 -1.87 -4.65
C ILE A 43 16.24 -1.50 -3.21
N LEU A 44 16.10 -2.49 -2.32
CA LEU A 44 15.80 -2.26 -0.90
C LEU A 44 16.90 -1.42 -0.24
N LYS A 45 18.18 -1.80 -0.44
CA LYS A 45 19.31 -1.01 0.04
C LYS A 45 19.32 0.40 -0.53
N TYR A 46 19.10 0.54 -1.83
CA TYR A 46 19.07 1.84 -2.47
C TYR A 46 17.95 2.72 -1.89
N GLY A 47 16.79 2.16 -1.56
CA GLY A 47 15.72 2.88 -0.86
C GLY A 47 16.16 3.40 0.52
N LEU A 48 16.84 2.54 1.32
CA LEU A 48 17.41 2.94 2.61
C LEU A 48 18.43 4.08 2.45
N ASP A 49 19.35 3.97 1.47
CA ASP A 49 20.37 4.99 1.19
C ASP A 49 19.74 6.34 0.74
N ARG A 50 18.51 6.33 0.19
CA ARG A 50 17.72 7.51 -0.19
C ARG A 50 16.80 8.01 0.95
N GLY A 51 16.89 7.42 2.16
CA GLY A 51 16.15 7.83 3.36
C GLY A 51 14.72 7.27 3.45
N ILE A 52 14.35 6.27 2.65
CA ILE A 52 13.09 5.55 2.84
C ILE A 52 13.24 4.64 4.05
N ASN A 53 12.38 4.81 5.06
CA ASN A 53 12.35 3.97 6.25
C ASN A 53 11.07 3.14 6.38
N PHE A 54 10.13 3.25 5.45
CA PHE A 54 8.84 2.56 5.47
C PHE A 54 8.73 1.58 4.30
N TYR A 55 8.58 0.28 4.64
CA TYR A 55 8.54 -0.83 3.68
C TYR A 55 7.28 -1.66 3.89
N ASP A 56 6.57 -1.95 2.79
CA ASP A 56 5.29 -2.64 2.80
C ASP A 56 5.35 -3.94 1.98
N THR A 57 5.15 -5.08 2.64
CA THR A 57 5.05 -6.40 2.02
C THR A 57 3.71 -7.06 2.33
N ALA A 58 3.54 -8.34 2.06
CA ALA A 58 2.40 -9.17 2.46
C ALA A 58 2.73 -10.65 2.43
N MET A 59 2.07 -11.43 3.29
CA MET A 59 2.22 -12.89 3.34
C MET A 59 1.94 -13.59 2.01
N GLY A 60 1.03 -13.04 1.22
CA GLY A 60 0.64 -13.60 -0.08
C GLY A 60 1.57 -13.23 -1.25
N TYR A 61 2.50 -12.28 -1.07
CA TYR A 61 3.35 -11.85 -2.18
C TYR A 61 4.38 -12.91 -2.52
N GLN A 62 4.25 -13.44 -3.75
CA GLN A 62 5.13 -14.48 -4.30
C GLN A 62 5.31 -15.68 -3.35
N GLY A 63 4.18 -16.19 -2.81
CA GLY A 63 4.17 -17.34 -1.90
C GLY A 63 4.92 -17.10 -0.58
N GLY A 64 5.00 -15.85 -0.12
CA GLY A 64 5.70 -15.45 1.11
C GLY A 64 7.17 -15.08 0.91
N THR A 65 7.75 -15.34 -0.27
CA THR A 65 9.17 -15.03 -0.52
C THR A 65 9.48 -13.54 -0.51
N SER A 66 8.47 -12.67 -0.70
CA SER A 66 8.65 -11.22 -0.52
C SER A 66 8.97 -10.87 0.94
N GLU A 67 8.25 -11.44 1.90
CA GLU A 67 8.56 -11.25 3.34
C GLU A 67 9.96 -11.75 3.68
N GLU A 68 10.35 -12.91 3.17
CA GLU A 68 11.70 -13.48 3.41
C GLU A 68 12.81 -12.57 2.87
N TYR A 69 12.65 -12.03 1.64
CA TYR A 69 13.66 -11.14 1.03
C TYR A 69 13.77 -9.82 1.77
N VAL A 70 12.62 -9.24 2.16
CA VAL A 70 12.59 -8.00 2.96
C VAL A 70 13.24 -8.23 4.32
N GLY A 71 12.86 -9.28 5.05
CA GLY A 71 13.40 -9.58 6.37
C GLY A 71 14.92 -9.73 6.35
N ARG A 72 15.46 -10.57 5.43
CA ARG A 72 16.92 -10.74 5.29
C ARG A 72 17.63 -9.44 4.90
N ALA A 73 17.05 -8.65 3.99
CA ALA A 73 17.67 -7.40 3.58
C ALA A 73 17.72 -6.37 4.72
N MET A 74 16.62 -6.23 5.46
CA MET A 74 16.55 -5.27 6.57
C MET A 74 17.49 -5.65 7.72
N ARG A 75 17.58 -6.94 8.08
CA ARG A 75 18.53 -7.41 9.07
C ARG A 75 19.99 -7.10 8.71
N ASP A 76 20.34 -7.20 7.40
CA ASP A 76 21.72 -7.04 6.96
C ASP A 76 22.11 -5.57 6.72
N PHE A 77 21.14 -4.67 6.45
CA PHE A 77 21.45 -3.33 5.96
C PHE A 77 21.14 -2.20 6.94
N VAL A 78 20.27 -2.42 7.92
CA VAL A 78 19.78 -1.35 8.80
C VAL A 78 19.49 -1.91 10.19
N LYS A 79 19.58 -1.07 11.22
CA LYS A 79 19.11 -1.45 12.56
C LYS A 79 17.58 -1.53 12.56
N ARG A 80 17.04 -2.52 13.31
CA ARG A 80 15.60 -2.78 13.33
C ARG A 80 14.77 -1.55 13.76
N GLU A 81 15.27 -0.76 14.68
CA GLU A 81 14.63 0.46 15.18
C GLU A 81 14.60 1.62 14.17
N ASP A 82 15.45 1.60 13.14
CA ASP A 82 15.53 2.65 12.13
C ASP A 82 14.61 2.40 10.90
N VAL A 83 13.89 1.26 10.88
CA VAL A 83 13.01 0.89 9.78
C VAL A 83 11.61 0.51 10.28
N ILE A 84 10.59 0.88 9.52
CA ILE A 84 9.19 0.56 9.77
C ILE A 84 8.75 -0.49 8.74
N LEU A 85 8.40 -1.67 9.24
CA LEU A 85 7.99 -2.81 8.44
C LEU A 85 6.49 -3.05 8.56
N ALA A 86 5.81 -2.98 7.42
CA ALA A 86 4.42 -3.37 7.29
C ALA A 86 4.29 -4.69 6.54
N THR A 87 3.41 -5.56 7.02
CA THR A 87 2.96 -6.73 6.27
C THR A 87 1.47 -6.95 6.45
N LYS A 88 0.89 -7.83 5.62
CA LYS A 88 -0.55 -8.00 5.52
C LYS A 88 -0.93 -9.48 5.56
N PHE A 89 -2.07 -9.76 6.18
CA PHE A 89 -2.69 -11.09 6.16
C PHE A 89 -4.06 -11.04 5.46
N ILE A 90 -4.44 -12.17 4.86
CA ILE A 90 -5.73 -12.33 4.16
C ILE A 90 -6.80 -12.87 5.12
N PRO A 91 -8.10 -12.76 4.77
CA PRO A 91 -9.19 -13.41 5.49
C PRO A 91 -9.04 -14.93 5.60
N ARG A 92 -9.79 -15.52 6.54
CA ARG A 92 -9.89 -16.98 6.64
C ARG A 92 -10.34 -17.62 5.33
N THR A 93 -9.70 -18.72 4.98
CA THR A 93 -10.11 -19.54 3.85
C THR A 93 -11.39 -20.32 4.15
N PRO A 94 -12.17 -20.72 3.12
CA PRO A 94 -13.31 -21.61 3.35
C PRO A 94 -12.95 -22.93 4.07
N GLY A 95 -11.72 -23.44 3.85
CA GLY A 95 -11.22 -24.63 4.55
C GLY A 95 -11.03 -24.41 6.03
N GLU A 96 -10.47 -23.27 6.44
CA GLU A 96 -10.30 -22.89 7.86
C GLU A 96 -11.65 -22.69 8.56
N ILE A 97 -12.62 -22.07 7.85
CA ILE A 97 -13.98 -21.88 8.37
C ILE A 97 -14.64 -23.25 8.60
N ALA A 98 -14.54 -24.17 7.65
CA ALA A 98 -15.09 -25.53 7.78
C ALA A 98 -14.44 -26.34 8.91
N GLN A 99 -13.18 -26.06 9.25
CA GLN A 99 -12.46 -26.65 10.38
C GLN A 99 -12.78 -25.97 11.73
N GLY A 100 -13.63 -24.94 11.76
CA GLY A 100 -13.97 -24.21 12.97
C GLY A 100 -12.87 -23.31 13.51
N ILE A 101 -11.85 -22.97 12.71
CA ILE A 101 -10.79 -22.04 13.13
C ILE A 101 -11.42 -20.64 13.28
N SER A 102 -11.30 -20.04 14.47
CA SER A 102 -11.82 -18.69 14.74
C SER A 102 -10.99 -17.62 14.03
N GLY A 103 -11.53 -16.39 13.93
CA GLY A 103 -10.77 -15.24 13.41
C GLY A 103 -9.54 -14.97 14.25
N GLN A 104 -9.63 -15.04 15.57
CA GLN A 104 -8.49 -14.86 16.48
C GLN A 104 -7.39 -15.90 16.22
N GLN A 105 -7.76 -17.19 16.12
CA GLN A 105 -6.77 -18.26 15.86
C GLN A 105 -6.13 -18.09 14.49
N HIS A 106 -6.92 -17.72 13.48
CA HIS A 106 -6.38 -17.41 12.15
C HIS A 106 -5.37 -16.27 12.19
N ILE A 107 -5.70 -15.12 12.80
CA ILE A 107 -4.81 -13.96 12.91
C ILE A 107 -3.51 -14.34 13.63
N GLN A 108 -3.61 -15.14 14.70
CA GLN A 108 -2.46 -15.66 15.43
C GLN A 108 -1.55 -16.49 14.53
N ASN A 109 -2.11 -17.44 13.76
CA ASN A 109 -1.35 -18.28 12.85
C ASN A 109 -0.68 -17.46 11.73
N MET A 110 -1.39 -16.44 11.23
CA MET A 110 -0.89 -15.59 10.12
C MET A 110 0.28 -14.73 10.59
N ILE A 111 0.18 -14.08 11.76
CA ILE A 111 1.27 -13.24 12.27
C ILE A 111 2.50 -14.09 12.61
N ASP A 112 2.33 -15.25 13.23
CA ASP A 112 3.45 -16.14 13.55
C ASP A 112 4.18 -16.61 12.29
N GLY A 113 3.43 -16.89 11.23
CA GLY A 113 3.99 -17.19 9.92
C GLY A 113 4.78 -16.02 9.32
N SER A 114 4.28 -14.80 9.41
CA SER A 114 4.95 -13.59 8.90
C SER A 114 6.21 -13.26 9.68
N LEU A 115 6.16 -13.31 11.02
CA LEU A 115 7.32 -13.10 11.89
C LEU A 115 8.44 -14.09 11.57
N LYS A 116 8.07 -15.37 11.37
CA LYS A 116 9.03 -16.44 11.01
C LYS A 116 9.67 -16.18 9.64
N ARG A 117 8.89 -15.81 8.60
CA ARG A 117 9.44 -15.55 7.25
C ARG A 117 10.32 -14.32 7.22
N MET A 118 9.94 -13.27 7.94
CA MET A 118 10.74 -12.04 8.04
C MET A 118 11.93 -12.17 9.01
N ASP A 119 11.95 -13.19 9.86
CA ASP A 119 12.96 -13.41 10.92
C ASP A 119 13.08 -12.19 11.84
N ILE A 120 11.92 -11.74 12.37
CA ILE A 120 11.77 -10.63 13.32
C ILE A 120 10.79 -11.01 14.43
N ASP A 121 10.88 -10.31 15.57
CA ASP A 121 10.01 -10.56 16.73
C ASP A 121 8.74 -9.70 16.73
N CYS A 122 8.76 -8.56 16.04
CA CYS A 122 7.64 -7.61 16.03
C CYS A 122 7.49 -6.90 14.68
N ILE A 123 6.25 -6.80 14.20
CA ILE A 123 5.84 -6.04 13.02
C ILE A 123 5.42 -4.63 13.46
N ASP A 124 5.87 -3.57 12.78
CA ASP A 124 5.48 -2.21 13.15
C ASP A 124 4.03 -1.88 12.77
N LEU A 125 3.58 -2.32 11.57
CA LEU A 125 2.22 -2.13 11.09
C LEU A 125 1.68 -3.43 10.51
N TYR A 126 0.72 -4.05 11.20
CA TYR A 126 0.08 -5.29 10.74
C TYR A 126 -1.26 -4.99 10.09
N ILE A 127 -1.41 -5.32 8.80
CA ILE A 127 -2.52 -4.85 7.98
C ILE A 127 -3.49 -6.00 7.65
N TYR A 128 -4.78 -5.82 7.95
CA TYR A 128 -5.84 -6.66 7.41
C TYR A 128 -6.03 -6.34 5.93
N HIS A 129 -5.66 -7.30 5.04
CA HIS A 129 -5.45 -7.03 3.62
C HIS A 129 -6.72 -6.71 2.84
N MET A 130 -7.86 -7.23 3.29
CA MET A 130 -9.17 -6.96 2.71
C MET A 130 -10.26 -7.30 3.70
N TRP A 131 -11.38 -6.60 3.61
CA TRP A 131 -12.57 -6.92 4.39
C TRP A 131 -13.14 -8.28 3.97
N ASP A 132 -13.67 -9.06 4.93
CA ASP A 132 -14.44 -10.26 4.66
C ASP A 132 -15.79 -10.24 5.41
N TYR A 133 -16.75 -10.98 4.89
CA TYR A 133 -18.09 -11.07 5.46
C TYR A 133 -18.34 -12.38 6.22
N ASN A 134 -17.35 -13.25 6.32
CA ASN A 134 -17.47 -14.59 6.91
C ASN A 134 -16.95 -14.63 8.35
N THR A 135 -16.20 -13.60 8.78
CA THR A 135 -15.69 -13.49 10.14
C THR A 135 -16.38 -12.32 10.84
N PRO A 136 -16.97 -12.52 12.02
CA PRO A 136 -17.51 -11.42 12.83
C PRO A 136 -16.41 -10.36 13.05
N VAL A 137 -16.75 -9.09 12.88
CA VAL A 137 -15.79 -7.99 13.04
C VAL A 137 -15.22 -7.92 14.44
N GLU A 138 -15.99 -8.29 15.46
CA GLU A 138 -15.55 -8.42 16.85
C GLU A 138 -14.42 -9.44 17.00
N ASP A 139 -14.54 -10.61 16.36
CA ASP A 139 -13.53 -11.69 16.39
C ASP A 139 -12.23 -11.24 15.71
N ILE A 140 -12.34 -10.46 14.62
CA ILE A 140 -11.19 -9.86 13.94
C ILE A 140 -10.49 -8.85 14.88
N MET A 141 -11.24 -7.92 15.45
CA MET A 141 -10.67 -6.86 16.29
C MET A 141 -10.06 -7.40 17.57
N GLU A 142 -10.67 -8.42 18.17
CA GLU A 142 -10.10 -9.11 19.34
C GLU A 142 -8.80 -9.86 18.99
N GLY A 143 -8.76 -10.54 17.84
CA GLY A 143 -7.55 -11.19 17.36
C GLY A 143 -6.41 -10.20 17.12
N LEU A 144 -6.71 -9.04 16.53
CA LEU A 144 -5.74 -7.96 16.32
C LEU A 144 -5.26 -7.33 17.63
N HIS A 145 -6.17 -7.09 18.58
CA HIS A 145 -5.83 -6.67 19.94
C HIS A 145 -4.87 -7.66 20.62
N ASN A 146 -5.17 -8.95 20.53
CA ASN A 146 -4.38 -10.00 21.16
C ASN A 146 -2.93 -10.05 20.63
N VAL A 147 -2.72 -9.89 19.32
CA VAL A 147 -1.35 -9.89 18.75
C VAL A 147 -0.54 -8.66 19.15
N ILE A 148 -1.19 -7.50 19.34
CA ILE A 148 -0.54 -6.31 19.91
C ILE A 148 -0.19 -6.54 21.38
N ARG A 149 -1.13 -7.06 22.18
CA ARG A 149 -0.89 -7.37 23.59
C ARG A 149 0.24 -8.38 23.80
N GLN A 150 0.48 -9.27 22.84
CA GLN A 150 1.61 -10.21 22.82
C GLN A 150 2.93 -9.57 22.37
N GLY A 151 2.91 -8.30 21.95
CA GLY A 151 4.10 -7.61 21.42
C GLY A 151 4.50 -8.04 20.01
N LYS A 152 3.66 -8.78 19.28
CA LYS A 152 3.91 -9.26 17.92
C LYS A 152 3.68 -8.21 16.84
N ALA A 153 2.82 -7.23 17.13
CA ALA A 153 2.63 -6.04 16.29
C ALA A 153 2.59 -4.79 17.17
N ARG A 154 3.02 -3.63 16.62
CA ARG A 154 2.91 -2.35 17.32
C ARG A 154 1.59 -1.64 17.01
N TYR A 155 1.21 -1.63 15.73
CA TYR A 155 0.00 -0.98 15.24
C TYR A 155 -0.71 -1.86 14.22
N ILE A 156 -2.00 -1.58 14.03
CA ILE A 156 -2.84 -2.25 13.03
C ILE A 156 -3.33 -1.27 11.97
N GLY A 157 -3.45 -1.78 10.74
CA GLY A 157 -4.04 -1.10 9.59
C GLY A 157 -5.04 -1.99 8.88
N ILE A 158 -5.79 -1.40 7.95
CA ILE A 158 -6.72 -2.13 7.10
C ILE A 158 -6.54 -1.73 5.64
N SER A 159 -6.83 -2.65 4.73
CA SER A 159 -6.77 -2.42 3.28
C SER A 159 -8.08 -2.89 2.64
N ASN A 160 -8.44 -2.30 1.50
CA ASN A 160 -9.59 -2.72 0.70
C ASN A 160 -10.91 -2.82 1.52
N CYS A 161 -11.29 -1.74 2.15
CA CYS A 161 -12.54 -1.60 2.89
C CYS A 161 -13.26 -0.29 2.55
N PHE A 162 -14.57 -0.23 2.82
CA PHE A 162 -15.33 1.01 2.81
C PHE A 162 -15.16 1.79 4.12
N ALA A 163 -15.43 3.09 4.12
CA ALA A 163 -15.31 3.91 5.33
C ALA A 163 -16.25 3.44 6.46
N TRP A 164 -17.46 2.98 6.15
CA TRP A 164 -18.37 2.43 7.16
C TRP A 164 -17.82 1.15 7.83
N GLN A 165 -17.02 0.36 7.11
CA GLN A 165 -16.43 -0.88 7.63
C GLN A 165 -15.34 -0.59 8.66
N ILE A 166 -14.40 0.30 8.33
CA ILE A 166 -13.37 0.72 9.29
C ILE A 166 -13.97 1.50 10.46
N ALA A 167 -15.00 2.34 10.24
CA ALA A 167 -15.69 3.06 11.29
C ALA A 167 -16.36 2.08 12.29
N LYS A 168 -17.06 1.07 11.78
CA LYS A 168 -17.68 0.02 12.61
C LYS A 168 -16.63 -0.74 13.43
N ALA A 169 -15.53 -1.14 12.80
CA ALA A 169 -14.46 -1.87 13.48
C ALA A 169 -13.78 -1.04 14.58
N ASN A 170 -13.47 0.23 14.29
CA ASN A 170 -12.87 1.14 15.26
C ASN A 170 -13.83 1.48 16.42
N GLU A 171 -15.14 1.60 16.15
CA GLU A 171 -16.13 1.81 17.23
C GLU A 171 -16.22 0.61 18.18
N ILE A 172 -16.18 -0.62 17.63
CA ILE A 172 -16.15 -1.85 18.44
C ILE A 172 -14.87 -1.86 19.30
N ALA A 173 -13.70 -1.57 18.69
CA ALA A 173 -12.44 -1.52 19.40
C ALA A 173 -12.47 -0.49 20.54
N LYS A 174 -12.96 0.73 20.26
CA LYS A 174 -13.10 1.81 21.26
C LYS A 174 -13.98 1.39 22.44
N ASN A 175 -15.12 0.79 22.17
CA ASN A 175 -16.07 0.35 23.22
C ASN A 175 -15.53 -0.80 24.07
N ARG A 176 -14.57 -1.58 23.55
CA ARG A 176 -13.91 -2.68 24.24
C ARG A 176 -12.58 -2.29 24.88
N GLY A 177 -12.07 -1.07 24.64
CA GLY A 177 -10.74 -0.65 25.07
C GLY A 177 -9.61 -1.36 24.31
N TRP A 178 -9.88 -1.74 23.04
CA TRP A 178 -8.90 -2.35 22.13
C TRP A 178 -8.27 -1.30 21.23
N GLU A 179 -7.15 -1.67 20.58
CA GLU A 179 -6.48 -0.83 19.59
C GLU A 179 -7.33 -0.66 18.34
N GLN A 180 -7.30 0.57 17.80
CA GLN A 180 -7.99 0.97 16.57
C GLN A 180 -7.03 0.92 15.38
N PHE A 181 -7.57 0.80 14.18
CA PHE A 181 -6.79 0.97 12.95
C PHE A 181 -6.24 2.40 12.86
N VAL A 182 -4.92 2.53 12.69
CA VAL A 182 -4.22 3.81 12.54
C VAL A 182 -4.01 4.22 11.09
N SER A 183 -4.20 3.27 10.15
CA SER A 183 -4.01 3.53 8.72
C SER A 183 -4.96 2.72 7.86
N VAL A 184 -5.26 3.28 6.67
CA VAL A 184 -5.96 2.58 5.59
C VAL A 184 -5.08 2.56 4.33
N GLN A 185 -5.07 1.41 3.64
CA GLN A 185 -4.37 1.23 2.37
C GLN A 185 -5.39 0.94 1.26
N GLY A 186 -5.87 1.99 0.58
CA GLY A 186 -6.86 1.92 -0.49
C GLY A 186 -6.24 2.02 -1.89
N HIS A 187 -7.06 1.85 -2.93
CA HIS A 187 -6.70 2.09 -4.32
C HIS A 187 -6.92 3.56 -4.67
N TYR A 188 -5.84 4.36 -4.74
CA TYR A 188 -5.98 5.79 -4.96
C TYR A 188 -4.81 6.37 -5.77
N ASN A 189 -5.14 7.09 -6.84
CA ASN A 189 -4.21 7.82 -7.71
C ASN A 189 -4.99 8.81 -8.59
N LEU A 190 -4.31 9.57 -9.44
CA LEU A 190 -4.93 10.62 -10.29
C LEU A 190 -6.04 10.13 -11.22
N ILE A 191 -5.97 8.88 -11.71
CA ILE A 191 -6.98 8.28 -12.58
C ILE A 191 -7.96 7.34 -11.85
N PHE A 192 -7.86 7.24 -10.53
CA PHE A 192 -8.83 6.50 -9.70
C PHE A 192 -8.97 7.21 -8.34
N ARG A 193 -10.04 8.01 -8.17
CA ARG A 193 -10.22 8.93 -7.04
C ARG A 193 -11.45 8.63 -6.19
N GLU A 194 -11.94 7.39 -6.20
CA GLU A 194 -13.18 7.01 -5.49
C GLU A 194 -13.04 7.10 -3.95
N GLU A 195 -11.82 7.05 -3.43
CA GLU A 195 -11.52 7.25 -2.00
C GLU A 195 -11.84 8.69 -1.51
N GLU A 196 -11.95 9.66 -2.41
CA GLU A 196 -12.26 11.05 -2.04
C GLU A 196 -13.71 11.26 -1.58
N ARG A 197 -14.62 10.36 -1.93
CA ARG A 197 -16.05 10.48 -1.61
C ARG A 197 -16.34 10.29 -0.12
N GLU A 198 -15.73 9.29 0.49
CA GLU A 198 -16.07 8.86 1.84
C GLU A 198 -14.81 8.55 2.68
N MET A 199 -13.91 7.70 2.19
CA MET A 199 -12.73 7.26 2.95
C MET A 199 -11.80 8.43 3.32
N GLY A 200 -11.51 9.32 2.39
CA GLY A 200 -10.65 10.48 2.64
C GLY A 200 -11.23 11.44 3.71
N PRO A 201 -12.49 11.88 3.61
CA PRO A 201 -13.15 12.64 4.68
C PRO A 201 -13.13 11.92 6.04
N TYR A 202 -13.47 10.64 6.09
CA TYR A 202 -13.44 9.84 7.31
C TYR A 202 -12.03 9.77 7.91
N CYS A 203 -11.02 9.48 7.12
CA CYS A 203 -9.63 9.40 7.60
C CYS A 203 -9.15 10.74 8.18
N ARG A 204 -9.55 11.87 7.58
CA ARG A 204 -9.20 13.20 8.11
C ARG A 204 -9.89 13.48 9.43
N SER A 205 -11.19 13.13 9.60
CA SER A 205 -11.92 13.36 10.85
C SER A 205 -11.39 12.54 12.02
N GLU A 206 -10.90 11.32 11.75
CA GLU A 206 -10.44 10.38 12.77
C GLU A 206 -8.91 10.36 12.92
N ASN A 207 -8.18 11.22 12.18
CA ASN A 207 -6.72 11.22 12.13
C ASN A 207 -6.13 9.84 11.81
N ILE A 208 -6.72 9.15 10.82
CA ILE A 208 -6.24 7.87 10.28
C ILE A 208 -5.39 8.17 9.04
N ALA A 209 -4.21 7.57 8.93
CA ALA A 209 -3.33 7.78 7.79
C ALA A 209 -3.84 7.04 6.54
N MET A 210 -3.81 7.70 5.40
CA MET A 210 -3.96 7.03 4.11
C MET A 210 -2.58 6.72 3.52
N SER A 211 -2.36 5.44 3.15
CA SER A 211 -1.15 4.96 2.48
C SER A 211 -1.53 4.13 1.26
N PRO A 212 -2.07 4.76 0.19
CA PRO A 212 -2.68 4.06 -0.91
C PRO A 212 -1.69 3.28 -1.75
N TYR A 213 -2.15 2.15 -2.28
CA TYR A 213 -1.43 1.38 -3.30
C TYR A 213 -1.81 1.83 -4.72
N SER A 214 -1.08 1.32 -5.72
CA SER A 214 -1.23 1.71 -7.14
C SER A 214 -1.03 3.21 -7.41
N ALA A 215 -0.19 3.86 -6.64
CA ALA A 215 0.07 5.31 -6.69
C ALA A 215 0.36 5.85 -8.11
N LEU A 216 0.96 5.03 -8.97
CA LEU A 216 1.28 5.36 -10.37
C LEU A 216 0.44 4.56 -11.38
N ALA A 217 -0.75 4.06 -10.98
CA ALA A 217 -1.65 3.31 -11.85
C ALA A 217 -0.94 2.18 -12.64
N SER A 218 -0.10 1.39 -11.96
CA SER A 218 0.74 0.34 -12.56
C SER A 218 1.63 0.83 -13.71
N GLY A 219 2.06 2.10 -13.64
CA GLY A 219 2.97 2.74 -14.59
C GLY A 219 2.29 3.60 -15.66
N ARG A 220 0.94 3.69 -15.70
CA ARG A 220 0.21 4.54 -16.64
C ARG A 220 0.41 6.03 -16.36
N LEU A 221 0.61 6.41 -15.12
CA LEU A 221 0.92 7.77 -14.68
C LEU A 221 2.42 8.11 -14.65
N ALA A 222 3.28 7.19 -15.10
CA ALA A 222 4.73 7.37 -15.07
C ALA A 222 5.37 7.49 -16.46
N ARG A 223 4.56 7.48 -17.54
CA ARG A 223 5.05 7.51 -18.92
C ARG A 223 4.01 8.01 -19.90
N PRO A 224 4.40 8.51 -21.08
CA PRO A 224 3.48 8.97 -22.13
C PRO A 224 2.50 7.88 -22.57
N LEU A 225 1.33 8.31 -23.07
CA LEU A 225 0.35 7.41 -23.68
C LEU A 225 0.97 6.64 -24.85
N GLY A 226 0.57 5.35 -24.97
CA GLY A 226 1.10 4.45 -26.00
C GLY A 226 2.45 3.83 -25.65
N SER A 227 3.11 4.27 -24.57
CA SER A 227 4.30 3.59 -24.06
C SER A 227 3.93 2.30 -23.34
N THR A 228 4.78 1.29 -23.43
CA THR A 228 4.58 0.01 -22.75
C THR A 228 5.76 -0.36 -21.87
N SER A 229 5.60 -1.40 -21.06
CA SER A 229 6.67 -2.02 -20.28
C SER A 229 6.33 -3.49 -20.06
N LYS A 230 7.36 -4.32 -19.78
CA LYS A 230 7.16 -5.72 -19.46
C LYS A 230 6.02 -5.94 -18.45
N ARG A 231 5.99 -5.15 -17.36
CA ARG A 231 4.90 -5.23 -16.37
C ARG A 231 3.53 -4.91 -16.98
N MET A 232 3.40 -3.87 -17.79
CA MET A 232 2.11 -3.52 -18.42
C MET A 232 1.63 -4.60 -19.39
N GLU A 233 2.55 -5.32 -20.00
CA GLU A 233 2.24 -6.44 -20.92
C GLU A 233 1.86 -7.73 -20.18
N GLU A 234 2.48 -8.01 -19.03
CA GLU A 234 2.33 -9.28 -18.31
C GLU A 234 1.35 -9.21 -17.13
N ASP A 235 1.07 -8.03 -16.56
CA ASP A 235 0.24 -7.85 -15.37
C ASP A 235 -1.25 -7.85 -15.73
N ALA A 236 -1.86 -9.05 -15.82
CA ALA A 236 -3.30 -9.22 -16.10
C ALA A 236 -4.18 -8.53 -15.05
N PHE A 237 -3.76 -8.46 -13.78
CA PHE A 237 -4.50 -7.80 -12.73
C PHE A 237 -4.57 -6.27 -12.94
N ALA A 238 -3.45 -5.67 -13.35
CA ALA A 238 -3.41 -4.24 -13.70
C ALA A 238 -4.25 -3.93 -14.95
N LYS A 239 -4.23 -4.82 -15.96
CA LYS A 239 -5.10 -4.68 -17.15
C LYS A 239 -6.57 -4.69 -16.77
N GLY A 240 -7.00 -5.61 -15.94
CA GLY A 240 -8.38 -5.68 -15.45
C GLY A 240 -8.85 -4.41 -14.70
N LYS A 241 -7.91 -3.66 -14.10
CA LYS A 241 -8.23 -2.41 -13.39
C LYS A 241 -8.38 -1.19 -14.32
N TYR A 242 -7.56 -1.07 -15.37
CA TYR A 242 -7.36 0.20 -16.05
C TYR A 242 -7.70 0.19 -17.53
N ASP A 243 -7.66 -0.98 -18.21
CA ASP A 243 -7.80 -0.98 -19.68
C ASP A 243 -9.21 -0.61 -20.14
N ARG A 244 -10.24 -0.86 -19.31
CA ARG A 244 -11.62 -0.50 -19.62
C ARG A 244 -11.90 1.00 -19.58
N THR A 245 -11.10 1.76 -18.86
CA THR A 245 -11.24 3.21 -18.69
C THR A 245 -10.13 4.00 -19.39
N ALA A 246 -9.30 3.34 -20.21
CA ALA A 246 -8.12 3.94 -20.81
C ALA A 246 -8.42 5.20 -21.63
N GLU A 247 -9.53 5.22 -22.38
CA GLU A 247 -9.95 6.42 -23.15
C GLU A 247 -10.38 7.56 -22.24
N GLN A 248 -11.15 7.26 -21.19
CA GLN A 248 -11.59 8.21 -20.18
C GLN A 248 -10.40 8.83 -19.43
N ASP A 249 -9.39 8.03 -19.12
CA ASP A 249 -8.20 8.43 -18.35
C ASP A 249 -7.16 9.18 -19.20
N ALA A 250 -7.24 9.04 -20.52
CA ALA A 250 -6.22 9.56 -21.46
C ALA A 250 -5.95 11.05 -21.29
N LEU A 251 -6.99 11.86 -21.04
CA LEU A 251 -6.82 13.30 -20.88
C LEU A 251 -6.03 13.67 -19.63
N ILE A 252 -6.26 12.96 -18.52
CA ILE A 252 -5.50 13.16 -17.27
C ILE A 252 -4.02 12.82 -17.52
N ILE A 253 -3.74 11.67 -18.16
CA ILE A 253 -2.37 11.24 -18.46
C ILE A 253 -1.64 12.26 -19.35
N ARG A 254 -2.31 12.81 -20.38
CA ARG A 254 -1.75 13.91 -21.23
C ARG A 254 -1.48 15.17 -20.42
N ARG A 255 -2.34 15.53 -19.48
CA ARG A 255 -2.12 16.70 -18.60
C ARG A 255 -0.94 16.48 -17.67
N VAL A 256 -0.75 15.28 -17.12
CA VAL A 256 0.45 14.92 -16.35
C VAL A 256 1.71 15.05 -17.21
N GLU A 257 1.69 14.55 -18.45
CA GLU A 257 2.81 14.67 -19.39
C GLU A 257 3.13 16.12 -19.74
N ALA A 258 2.11 16.92 -20.06
CA ALA A 258 2.27 18.33 -20.38
C ALA A 258 2.86 19.13 -19.21
N LEU A 259 2.36 18.91 -17.99
CA LEU A 259 2.88 19.56 -16.79
C LEU A 259 4.31 19.11 -16.46
N ALA A 260 4.61 17.81 -16.59
CA ALA A 260 5.95 17.29 -16.41
C ALA A 260 6.95 17.95 -17.36
N ASN A 261 6.59 18.06 -18.65
CA ASN A 261 7.43 18.71 -19.67
C ASN A 261 7.63 20.21 -19.35
N SER A 262 6.58 20.92 -18.95
CA SER A 262 6.68 22.35 -18.63
C SER A 262 7.53 22.64 -17.42
N ARG A 263 7.55 21.71 -16.45
CA ARG A 263 8.33 21.81 -15.19
C ARG A 263 9.74 21.21 -15.32
N GLY A 264 10.05 20.51 -16.43
CA GLY A 264 11.33 19.82 -16.63
C GLY A 264 11.54 18.66 -15.65
N VAL A 265 10.47 18.00 -15.22
CA VAL A 265 10.47 16.86 -14.29
C VAL A 265 9.79 15.64 -14.90
N SER A 266 9.86 14.47 -14.25
CA SER A 266 9.20 13.27 -14.76
C SER A 266 7.70 13.25 -14.45
N MET A 267 6.93 12.50 -15.23
CA MET A 267 5.51 12.22 -14.95
C MET A 267 5.33 11.52 -13.59
N THR A 268 6.29 10.71 -13.17
CA THR A 268 6.33 10.09 -11.83
C THR A 268 6.34 11.14 -10.74
N GLU A 269 7.18 12.17 -10.87
CA GLU A 269 7.28 13.24 -9.88
C GLU A 269 5.98 14.04 -9.79
N ILE A 270 5.37 14.42 -10.92
CA ILE A 270 4.06 15.13 -10.93
C ILE A 270 2.97 14.28 -10.26
N SER A 271 2.84 13.02 -10.66
CA SER A 271 1.77 12.15 -10.18
C SER A 271 1.88 11.86 -8.68
N LEU A 272 3.10 11.64 -8.19
CA LEU A 272 3.33 11.41 -6.76
C LEU A 272 3.27 12.70 -5.95
N ALA A 273 3.76 13.84 -6.46
CA ALA A 273 3.61 15.14 -5.81
C ALA A 273 2.13 15.47 -5.59
N TRP A 274 1.27 15.26 -6.61
CA TRP A 274 -0.17 15.42 -6.46
C TRP A 274 -0.72 14.50 -5.35
N LEU A 275 -0.40 13.20 -5.37
CA LEU A 275 -0.91 12.25 -4.38
C LEU A 275 -0.43 12.59 -2.96
N LEU A 276 0.79 13.08 -2.81
CA LEU A 276 1.36 13.55 -1.55
C LEU A 276 0.62 14.76 -0.96
N THR A 277 -0.15 15.52 -1.74
CA THR A 277 -1.03 16.58 -1.18
C THR A 277 -2.24 16.00 -0.45
N LYS A 278 -2.59 14.73 -0.68
CA LYS A 278 -3.81 14.09 -0.19
C LYS A 278 -3.56 13.05 0.92
N VAL A 279 -2.37 12.44 0.96
CA VAL A 279 -2.11 11.25 1.78
C VAL A 279 -0.80 11.32 2.57
N ALA A 280 -0.66 10.46 3.56
CA ALA A 280 0.53 10.44 4.42
C ALA A 280 1.76 9.89 3.69
N ALA A 281 1.67 8.69 3.11
CA ALA A 281 2.78 8.02 2.45
C ALA A 281 2.25 7.01 1.40
N PRO A 282 2.23 7.36 0.09
CA PRO A 282 1.82 6.41 -0.95
C PRO A 282 2.78 5.21 -1.02
N VAL A 283 2.21 4.03 -1.28
CA VAL A 283 2.97 2.80 -1.51
C VAL A 283 3.44 2.77 -2.97
N VAL A 284 4.74 2.94 -3.16
CA VAL A 284 5.38 3.02 -4.48
C VAL A 284 6.23 1.79 -4.72
N GLY A 285 5.87 1.00 -5.72
CA GLY A 285 6.67 -0.14 -6.18
C GLY A 285 7.85 0.32 -7.04
N ALA A 286 9.05 -0.16 -6.75
CA ALA A 286 10.25 0.13 -7.52
C ALA A 286 10.99 -1.16 -7.87
N THR A 287 11.37 -1.32 -9.15
CA THR A 287 12.20 -2.43 -9.65
C THR A 287 13.50 -1.95 -10.28
N LYS A 288 13.74 -0.65 -10.27
CA LYS A 288 14.95 0.03 -10.78
C LYS A 288 15.26 1.24 -9.90
N LYS A 289 16.54 1.63 -9.83
CA LYS A 289 16.98 2.78 -9.01
C LYS A 289 16.28 4.09 -9.39
N HIS A 290 16.11 4.37 -10.67
CA HIS A 290 15.44 5.60 -11.13
C HIS A 290 13.94 5.67 -10.72
N HIS A 291 13.27 4.52 -10.42
CA HIS A 291 11.93 4.54 -9.84
C HIS A 291 11.97 5.09 -8.39
N VAL A 292 13.01 4.71 -7.64
CA VAL A 292 13.25 5.24 -6.29
C VAL A 292 13.58 6.72 -6.35
N ASP A 293 14.48 7.12 -7.28
CA ASP A 293 14.88 8.53 -7.43
C ASP A 293 13.68 9.43 -7.75
N GLY A 294 12.83 9.04 -8.71
CA GLY A 294 11.63 9.79 -9.05
C GLY A 294 10.63 9.87 -7.90
N ALA A 295 10.48 8.79 -7.11
CA ALA A 295 9.60 8.80 -5.95
C ALA A 295 10.13 9.73 -4.83
N VAL A 296 11.45 9.71 -4.59
CA VAL A 296 12.09 10.59 -3.60
C VAL A 296 12.02 12.06 -4.02
N ALA A 297 12.27 12.36 -5.30
CA ALA A 297 12.21 13.72 -5.84
C ALA A 297 10.80 14.33 -5.75
N ALA A 298 9.75 13.52 -5.93
CA ALA A 298 8.36 13.96 -5.79
C ALA A 298 8.04 14.54 -4.40
N VAL A 299 8.77 14.16 -3.35
CA VAL A 299 8.52 14.63 -1.97
C VAL A 299 8.81 16.13 -1.80
N ASP A 300 9.72 16.66 -2.60
CA ASP A 300 10.12 18.05 -2.56
C ASP A 300 9.48 18.91 -3.67
N LEU A 301 8.72 18.28 -4.57
CA LEU A 301 8.00 18.96 -5.65
C LEU A 301 6.66 19.50 -5.15
N GLU A 302 6.55 20.82 -5.11
CA GLU A 302 5.30 21.51 -4.77
C GLU A 302 4.51 21.86 -6.04
N LEU A 303 3.24 21.50 -6.06
CA LEU A 303 2.29 21.88 -7.11
C LEU A 303 1.44 23.06 -6.65
N SER A 304 1.22 24.04 -7.54
CA SER A 304 0.31 25.13 -7.23
C SER A 304 -1.15 24.68 -7.19
N PRO A 305 -2.07 25.43 -6.57
CA PRO A 305 -3.51 25.15 -6.61
C PRO A 305 -4.05 25.04 -8.03
N GLU A 306 -3.55 25.86 -8.97
CA GLU A 306 -3.95 25.86 -10.38
C GLU A 306 -3.47 24.60 -11.10
N GLU A 307 -2.24 24.14 -10.81
CA GLU A 307 -1.71 22.87 -11.35
C GLU A 307 -2.50 21.67 -10.83
N ILE A 308 -2.85 21.68 -9.54
CA ILE A 308 -3.71 20.64 -8.94
C ILE A 308 -5.08 20.63 -9.63
N ALA A 309 -5.73 21.79 -9.75
CA ALA A 309 -7.02 21.92 -10.42
C ALA A 309 -6.95 21.46 -11.89
N TYR A 310 -5.88 21.83 -12.61
CA TYR A 310 -5.64 21.41 -13.99
C TYR A 310 -5.55 19.88 -14.12
N LEU A 311 -4.91 19.20 -13.18
CA LEU A 311 -4.81 17.74 -13.18
C LEU A 311 -6.14 17.07 -12.81
N GLU A 312 -6.92 17.69 -11.92
CA GLU A 312 -8.14 17.10 -11.34
C GLU A 312 -9.40 17.30 -12.18
N GLU A 313 -9.49 18.41 -12.91
CA GLU A 313 -10.70 18.81 -13.68
C GLU A 313 -11.26 17.72 -14.62
N PRO A 314 -10.42 16.93 -15.35
CA PRO A 314 -10.93 15.93 -16.28
C PRO A 314 -11.45 14.66 -15.62
N TYR A 315 -11.37 14.53 -14.30
CA TYR A 315 -11.71 13.28 -13.64
C TYR A 315 -13.19 12.92 -13.79
N VAL A 316 -13.45 11.72 -14.26
CA VAL A 316 -14.79 11.12 -14.30
C VAL A 316 -14.80 9.93 -13.34
N PRO A 317 -15.82 9.83 -12.45
CA PRO A 317 -15.92 8.72 -11.51
C PRO A 317 -15.88 7.34 -12.17
N HIS A 318 -15.20 6.40 -11.49
CA HIS A 318 -15.00 5.04 -11.95
C HIS A 318 -15.87 4.05 -11.17
N ASN A 319 -16.19 2.93 -11.82
CA ASN A 319 -16.65 1.75 -11.08
C ASN A 319 -15.53 1.21 -10.22
N LEU A 320 -15.88 0.61 -9.08
CA LEU A 320 -14.91 -0.08 -8.24
C LEU A 320 -14.28 -1.25 -9.00
N VAL A 321 -12.97 -1.41 -8.84
CA VAL A 321 -12.17 -2.43 -9.56
C VAL A 321 -11.28 -3.20 -8.59
N GLY A 322 -10.69 -4.30 -9.06
CA GLY A 322 -9.81 -5.13 -8.24
C GLY A 322 -10.57 -5.76 -7.07
N ILE A 323 -9.96 -5.78 -5.90
CA ILE A 323 -10.53 -6.37 -4.68
C ILE A 323 -11.84 -5.68 -4.29
N MET A 324 -11.89 -4.34 -4.39
CA MET A 324 -13.08 -3.57 -4.02
C MET A 324 -14.30 -3.85 -4.89
N ALA A 325 -14.14 -4.37 -6.12
CA ALA A 325 -15.27 -4.74 -6.97
C ALA A 325 -16.12 -5.89 -6.39
N THR A 326 -15.56 -6.68 -5.48
CA THR A 326 -16.26 -7.79 -4.80
C THR A 326 -16.72 -7.43 -3.38
N ASN A 327 -16.34 -6.27 -2.88
CA ASN A 327 -16.80 -5.74 -1.59
C ASN A 327 -18.24 -5.20 -1.76
N ARG A 328 -19.18 -5.60 -0.87
CA ARG A 328 -20.62 -5.35 -1.02
C ARG A 328 -21.22 -4.62 0.17
#